data_753a6680a99a2e8c2f8867adf9dfb699
#
_entry.id   753a6680a99a2e8c2f8867adf9dfb699
#
_cell.length_a   1.000
_cell.length_b   1.000
_cell.length_c   1.000
_cell.angle_alpha   90.00
_cell.angle_beta   90.00
_cell.angle_gamma   90.00
#
_symmetry.space_group_name_H-M   'P 1'
#
loop_
_entity.id
_entity.type
_entity.pdbx_description
1 polymer ?
#
loop_
_entity_poly.entity_id
_entity_poly.type
_entity_poly.pdbx_seq_one_letter_code
_entity_poly.pdbx_strand_id
1 'polypeptide(L)'
;IDKAPESYKLGERDEEKSRQLLARLEMNKLMDRLGLTGAKISENADITESKTKLKDLPKYENKALSDNDFTAFSNNEECCFIFNGKAVQIFCNDIIYSTDDENLILEFFASDCKKICFEGKEAHKFAFAHGRELKNLTFACDLAGYLLNSQASEYTVENLCLAYNVIYRSDMGEFADISSLEALYQCLEKQLELTDMKELYYDVELPLCEVLASMEVWGVRADAEGIREFGEQLSVDIQRITDEIYGYAGKEFNISSPKQRAD
;
A
#
# COMPACT_ATOMS: atom_id res chain seq x y z
N ILE A 1 -7.64 1.11 -40.77
CA ILE A 1 -8.70 0.17 -40.36
C ILE A 1 -8.78 -0.88 -41.44
N ASP A 2 -8.54 -2.15 -41.10
CA ASP A 2 -8.71 -3.29 -41.97
C ASP A 2 -10.19 -3.44 -42.32
N LYS A 3 -10.49 -3.67 -43.63
CA LYS A 3 -11.88 -3.79 -44.11
C LYS A 3 -12.40 -5.22 -44.15
N ALA A 4 -11.53 -6.21 -43.84
CA ALA A 4 -11.94 -7.62 -43.84
C ALA A 4 -12.72 -7.94 -42.53
N PRO A 5 -13.98 -8.39 -42.64
CA PRO A 5 -14.79 -8.72 -41.43
C PRO A 5 -14.14 -9.77 -40.52
N GLU A 6 -13.31 -10.65 -41.11
CA GLU A 6 -12.57 -11.69 -40.35
C GLU A 6 -11.55 -11.12 -39.38
N SER A 7 -11.01 -9.92 -39.65
CA SER A 7 -10.04 -9.23 -38.76
C SER A 7 -10.66 -8.75 -37.47
N TYR A 8 -11.98 -8.71 -37.37
CA TYR A 8 -12.73 -8.22 -36.20
C TYR A 8 -13.41 -9.34 -35.42
N LYS A 9 -13.10 -10.60 -35.74
CA LYS A 9 -13.59 -11.71 -34.92
C LYS A 9 -12.93 -11.64 -33.54
N LEU A 10 -13.74 -11.80 -32.50
CA LEU A 10 -13.25 -11.95 -31.15
C LEU A 10 -12.37 -13.22 -31.07
N GLY A 11 -11.10 -13.02 -30.75
CA GLY A 11 -10.18 -14.10 -30.41
C GLY A 11 -10.41 -14.61 -28.99
N GLU A 12 -9.61 -15.57 -28.58
CA GLU A 12 -9.55 -15.99 -27.17
C GLU A 12 -9.11 -14.82 -26.29
N ARG A 13 -9.79 -14.65 -25.17
CA ARG A 13 -9.48 -13.57 -24.21
C ARG A 13 -8.19 -13.91 -23.46
N ASP A 14 -7.19 -13.05 -23.54
CA ASP A 14 -6.02 -13.11 -22.67
C ASP A 14 -6.40 -12.54 -21.30
N GLU A 15 -6.80 -13.42 -20.38
CA GLU A 15 -7.29 -13.03 -19.05
C GLU A 15 -6.21 -12.38 -18.21
N GLU A 16 -4.96 -12.83 -18.34
CA GLU A 16 -3.84 -12.33 -17.56
C GLU A 16 -3.46 -10.90 -17.97
N LYS A 17 -3.29 -10.65 -19.29
CA LYS A 17 -3.04 -9.28 -19.78
C LYS A 17 -4.22 -8.36 -19.54
N SER A 18 -5.45 -8.88 -19.61
CA SER A 18 -6.64 -8.11 -19.29
C SER A 18 -6.66 -7.70 -17.83
N ARG A 19 -6.31 -8.61 -16.91
CA ARG A 19 -6.21 -8.36 -15.48
C ARG A 19 -5.16 -7.31 -15.17
N GLN A 20 -3.95 -7.46 -15.70
CA GLN A 20 -2.84 -6.52 -15.52
C GLN A 20 -3.20 -5.12 -16.02
N LEU A 21 -3.76 -5.03 -17.21
CA LEU A 21 -4.17 -3.76 -17.80
C LEU A 21 -5.27 -3.08 -16.97
N LEU A 22 -6.29 -3.84 -16.57
CA LEU A 22 -7.41 -3.31 -15.80
C LEU A 22 -6.99 -2.93 -14.37
N ALA A 23 -6.09 -3.68 -13.74
CA ALA A 23 -5.49 -3.33 -12.46
C ALA A 23 -4.70 -2.02 -12.55
N ARG A 24 -3.84 -1.89 -13.57
CA ARG A 24 -3.07 -0.68 -13.84
C ARG A 24 -3.95 0.55 -14.14
N LEU A 25 -5.13 0.34 -14.75
CA LEU A 25 -6.13 1.37 -15.03
C LEU A 25 -7.16 1.52 -13.90
N GLU A 26 -7.01 0.79 -12.79
CA GLU A 26 -7.91 0.79 -11.62
C GLU A 26 -9.38 0.50 -11.95
N MET A 27 -9.62 -0.25 -12.99
CA MET A 27 -10.96 -0.60 -13.43
C MET A 27 -11.51 -1.81 -12.63
N ASN A 28 -11.44 -1.76 -11.29
CA ASN A 28 -11.79 -2.86 -10.39
C ASN A 28 -13.22 -3.38 -10.61
N LYS A 29 -14.20 -2.47 -10.76
CA LYS A 29 -15.58 -2.86 -11.07
C LYS A 29 -15.72 -3.61 -12.41
N LEU A 30 -14.84 -3.32 -13.37
CA LEU A 30 -14.83 -4.02 -14.64
C LEU A 30 -14.15 -5.39 -14.49
N MET A 31 -13.10 -5.48 -13.69
CA MET A 31 -12.47 -6.76 -13.33
C MET A 31 -13.48 -7.70 -12.67
N ASP A 32 -14.26 -7.21 -11.69
CA ASP A 32 -15.33 -7.98 -11.04
C ASP A 32 -16.37 -8.50 -12.04
N ARG A 33 -16.85 -7.61 -12.91
CA ARG A 33 -17.85 -7.97 -13.94
C ARG A 33 -17.33 -8.98 -14.96
N LEU A 34 -16.03 -8.99 -15.21
CA LEU A 34 -15.37 -9.91 -16.13
C LEU A 34 -14.92 -11.20 -15.44
N GLY A 35 -15.13 -11.33 -14.11
CA GLY A 35 -14.70 -12.49 -13.32
C GLY A 35 -13.18 -12.60 -13.18
N LEU A 36 -12.46 -11.47 -13.27
CA LEU A 36 -11.00 -11.41 -13.18
C LEU A 36 -10.50 -11.15 -11.76
N THR A 37 -11.40 -10.79 -10.83
CA THR A 37 -11.11 -10.65 -9.40
C THR A 37 -11.25 -12.00 -8.71
N GLY A 38 -10.29 -12.34 -7.83
CA GLY A 38 -10.35 -13.56 -7.01
C GLY A 38 -10.13 -14.88 -7.77
N ALA A 39 -9.80 -14.86 -9.05
CA ALA A 39 -9.41 -16.06 -9.75
C ALA A 39 -8.03 -16.51 -9.26
N LYS A 40 -7.99 -17.64 -8.53
CA LYS A 40 -6.77 -18.42 -8.34
C LYS A 40 -6.07 -18.50 -9.70
N ILE A 41 -4.77 -18.23 -9.73
CA ILE A 41 -3.92 -18.39 -10.92
C ILE A 41 -4.29 -19.74 -11.54
N SER A 42 -4.97 -19.71 -12.69
CA SER A 42 -5.42 -20.93 -13.35
C SER A 42 -4.17 -21.69 -13.83
N GLU A 43 -4.12 -22.97 -13.51
CA GLU A 43 -3.00 -23.87 -13.82
C GLU A 43 -2.69 -24.05 -15.32
N ASN A 44 -3.47 -23.41 -16.22
CA ASN A 44 -3.41 -23.63 -17.66
C ASN A 44 -3.39 -22.32 -18.47
N ALA A 45 -2.29 -21.59 -18.44
CA ALA A 45 -2.00 -20.60 -19.46
C ALA A 45 -0.54 -20.70 -19.89
N ASP A 46 -0.32 -21.23 -21.10
CA ASP A 46 0.98 -21.22 -21.79
C ASP A 46 1.35 -19.78 -22.15
N ILE A 47 2.27 -19.19 -21.41
CA ILE A 47 3.01 -17.99 -21.83
C ILE A 47 4.49 -18.31 -21.66
N THR A 48 5.16 -18.42 -22.79
CA THR A 48 6.60 -18.48 -22.94
C THR A 48 7.20 -17.15 -22.48
N GLU A 49 7.71 -17.14 -21.26
CA GLU A 49 8.91 -16.54 -20.68
C GLU A 49 8.74 -16.52 -19.15
N SER A 50 9.49 -17.39 -18.50
CA SER A 50 9.72 -17.45 -17.03
C SER A 50 8.48 -17.51 -16.11
N LYS A 51 7.63 -18.51 -16.29
CA LYS A 51 6.67 -18.91 -15.25
C LYS A 51 7.34 -19.81 -14.22
N THR A 52 7.99 -19.22 -13.24
CA THR A 52 8.21 -19.91 -11.98
C THR A 52 6.82 -20.11 -11.36
N LYS A 53 6.34 -21.35 -11.31
CA LYS A 53 5.07 -21.66 -10.65
C LYS A 53 5.24 -21.35 -9.16
N LEU A 54 4.22 -20.79 -8.50
CA LEU A 54 4.23 -20.56 -7.04
C LEU A 54 4.70 -21.79 -6.26
N LYS A 55 4.36 -22.99 -6.74
CA LYS A 55 4.76 -24.27 -6.14
C LYS A 55 6.25 -24.58 -6.22
N ASP A 56 6.97 -23.92 -7.14
CA ASP A 56 8.40 -24.14 -7.36
C ASP A 56 9.26 -23.10 -6.60
N LEU A 57 8.62 -22.13 -5.95
CA LEU A 57 9.32 -21.14 -5.12
C LEU A 57 9.65 -21.72 -3.74
N PRO A 58 10.81 -21.38 -3.17
CA PRO A 58 11.16 -21.84 -1.83
C PRO A 58 10.13 -21.33 -0.81
N LYS A 59 9.80 -22.19 0.16
CA LYS A 59 9.08 -21.77 1.35
C LYS A 59 10.08 -21.27 2.37
N TYR A 60 9.82 -20.10 2.92
CA TYR A 60 10.66 -19.52 3.95
C TYR A 60 10.33 -20.11 5.31
N GLU A 61 11.35 -20.27 6.14
CA GLU A 61 11.18 -20.61 7.55
C GLU A 61 10.63 -19.39 8.28
N ASN A 62 9.68 -19.58 9.19
CA ASN A 62 9.20 -18.52 10.05
C ASN A 62 9.50 -18.84 11.52
N LYS A 63 9.86 -17.84 12.29
CA LYS A 63 10.13 -17.96 13.73
C LYS A 63 9.83 -16.65 14.48
N ALA A 64 9.54 -16.80 15.79
CA ALA A 64 9.47 -15.65 16.66
C ALA A 64 10.84 -14.98 16.78
N LEU A 65 10.88 -13.65 16.71
CA LEU A 65 12.10 -12.87 16.94
C LEU A 65 12.53 -12.97 18.40
N SER A 66 13.81 -13.11 18.64
CA SER A 66 14.42 -13.14 19.97
C SER A 66 15.72 -12.33 20.00
N ASP A 67 16.23 -12.00 21.19
CA ASP A 67 17.49 -11.26 21.36
C ASP A 67 18.68 -11.90 20.65
N ASN A 68 18.69 -13.22 20.51
CA ASN A 68 19.77 -13.94 19.85
C ASN A 68 19.79 -13.76 18.31
N ASP A 69 18.70 -13.28 17.73
CA ASP A 69 18.56 -13.15 16.29
C ASP A 69 19.17 -11.84 15.77
N PHE A 70 19.47 -10.87 16.64
CA PHE A 70 20.00 -9.56 16.21
C PHE A 70 21.38 -9.64 15.53
N THR A 71 22.10 -10.74 15.69
CA THR A 71 23.34 -10.98 14.92
C THR A 71 23.08 -11.13 13.42
N ALA A 72 21.86 -11.46 13.00
CA ALA A 72 21.45 -11.53 11.61
C ALA A 72 21.22 -10.15 10.98
N PHE A 73 21.05 -9.10 11.81
CA PHE A 73 20.75 -7.73 11.34
C PHE A 73 22.01 -6.86 11.35
N SER A 74 23.03 -7.28 10.62
CA SER A 74 24.32 -6.55 10.52
C SER A 74 24.32 -5.49 9.41
N ASN A 75 25.27 -4.58 9.42
CA ASN A 75 25.41 -3.45 8.48
C ASN A 75 25.45 -3.82 6.99
N ASN A 76 25.77 -5.07 6.67
CA ASN A 76 25.88 -5.51 5.27
C ASN A 76 24.61 -6.24 4.79
N GLU A 77 23.65 -6.47 5.67
CA GLU A 77 22.43 -7.19 5.33
C GLU A 77 21.32 -6.21 4.93
N GLU A 78 20.53 -6.62 3.96
CA GLU A 78 19.28 -5.97 3.59
C GLU A 78 18.11 -6.77 4.17
N CYS A 79 17.27 -6.12 4.96
CA CYS A 79 16.11 -6.73 5.58
C CYS A 79 14.84 -6.04 5.10
N CYS A 80 13.91 -6.82 4.60
CA CYS A 80 12.56 -6.32 4.33
C CYS A 80 11.72 -6.39 5.61
N PHE A 81 10.84 -5.42 5.84
CA PHE A 81 9.91 -5.50 6.97
C PHE A 81 8.55 -4.88 6.66
N ILE A 82 7.54 -5.35 7.38
CA ILE A 82 6.19 -4.78 7.42
C ILE A 82 5.83 -4.57 8.88
N PHE A 83 5.37 -3.35 9.20
CA PHE A 83 4.94 -2.97 10.53
C PHE A 83 3.48 -2.50 10.50
N ASN A 84 2.61 -3.11 11.28
CA ASN A 84 1.17 -2.81 11.30
C ASN A 84 0.72 -1.95 12.49
N GLY A 85 1.65 -1.25 13.15
CA GLY A 85 1.38 -0.45 14.35
C GLY A 85 1.49 -1.22 15.66
N LYS A 86 1.57 -2.54 15.63
CA LYS A 86 1.64 -3.43 16.81
C LYS A 86 2.71 -4.50 16.69
N ALA A 87 2.80 -5.15 15.55
CA ALA A 87 3.70 -6.26 15.30
C ALA A 87 4.55 -5.95 14.07
N VAL A 88 5.73 -6.52 14.02
CA VAL A 88 6.63 -6.47 12.86
C VAL A 88 6.85 -7.87 12.32
N GLN A 89 6.84 -7.98 10.99
CA GLN A 89 7.34 -9.11 10.24
C GLN A 89 8.60 -8.67 9.52
N ILE A 90 9.68 -9.43 9.64
CA ILE A 90 10.99 -9.11 9.06
C ILE A 90 11.43 -10.29 8.21
N PHE A 91 11.81 -10.04 6.97
CA PHE A 91 12.42 -11.02 6.09
C PHE A 91 13.91 -10.69 5.93
N CYS A 92 14.74 -11.62 6.32
CA CYS A 92 16.19 -11.50 6.26
C CYS A 92 16.83 -12.88 6.11
N ASN A 93 17.72 -13.05 5.14
CA ASN A 93 18.46 -14.31 4.89
C ASN A 93 17.54 -15.55 4.77
N ASP A 94 16.48 -15.46 3.96
CA ASP A 94 15.48 -16.52 3.74
C ASP A 94 14.68 -16.96 4.98
N ILE A 95 14.72 -16.17 6.04
CA ILE A 95 13.96 -16.39 7.28
C ILE A 95 13.01 -15.23 7.51
N ILE A 96 11.78 -15.56 7.89
CA ILE A 96 10.78 -14.60 8.35
C ILE A 96 10.78 -14.60 9.88
N TYR A 97 11.06 -13.45 10.47
CA TYR A 97 10.95 -13.23 11.90
C TYR A 97 9.66 -12.45 12.18
N SER A 98 9.01 -12.72 13.30
CA SER A 98 7.83 -11.97 13.73
C SER A 98 7.84 -11.71 15.22
N THR A 99 7.39 -10.54 15.64
CA THR A 99 7.21 -10.19 17.05
C THR A 99 6.19 -9.07 17.22
N ASP A 100 5.54 -9.05 18.39
CA ASP A 100 4.72 -7.96 18.91
C ASP A 100 5.33 -7.35 20.19
N ASP A 101 6.54 -7.77 20.57
CA ASP A 101 7.29 -7.16 21.68
C ASP A 101 7.88 -5.81 21.25
N GLU A 102 7.44 -4.74 21.90
CA GLU A 102 7.85 -3.35 21.61
C GLU A 102 9.37 -3.16 21.71
N ASN A 103 10.04 -3.81 22.65
CA ASN A 103 11.50 -3.66 22.82
C ASN A 103 12.24 -4.29 21.64
N LEU A 104 11.85 -5.50 21.25
CA LEU A 104 12.46 -6.17 20.08
C LEU A 104 12.19 -5.39 18.79
N ILE A 105 10.99 -4.82 18.62
CA ILE A 105 10.68 -3.95 17.47
C ILE A 105 11.61 -2.74 17.46
N LEU A 106 11.75 -2.04 18.59
CA LEU A 106 12.60 -0.85 18.70
C LEU A 106 14.09 -1.18 18.53
N GLU A 107 14.56 -2.34 18.99
CA GLU A 107 15.92 -2.81 18.74
C GLU A 107 16.15 -3.10 17.28
N PHE A 108 15.20 -3.74 16.58
CA PHE A 108 15.28 -3.94 15.14
C PHE A 108 15.32 -2.60 14.40
N PHE A 109 14.45 -1.64 14.76
CA PHE A 109 14.46 -0.32 14.14
C PHE A 109 15.78 0.42 14.35
N ALA A 110 16.41 0.26 15.50
CA ALA A 110 17.70 0.87 15.82
C ALA A 110 18.92 0.09 15.27
N SER A 111 18.73 -1.12 14.75
CA SER A 111 19.82 -1.94 14.19
C SER A 111 20.43 -1.31 12.94
N ASP A 112 21.65 -1.71 12.61
CA ASP A 112 22.45 -1.08 11.54
C ASP A 112 22.21 -1.72 10.15
N CYS A 113 21.37 -2.74 10.03
CA CYS A 113 21.02 -3.31 8.73
C CYS A 113 20.29 -2.29 7.85
N LYS A 114 20.41 -2.43 6.55
CA LYS A 114 19.59 -1.68 5.60
C LYS A 114 18.17 -2.18 5.64
N LYS A 115 17.23 -1.29 5.66
CA LYS A 115 15.81 -1.61 5.81
C LYS A 115 15.00 -1.20 4.60
N ILE A 116 14.23 -2.15 4.10
CA ILE A 116 13.26 -1.99 3.03
C ILE A 116 11.89 -2.25 3.64
N CYS A 117 10.94 -1.37 3.46
CA CYS A 117 9.63 -1.52 4.11
C CYS A 117 8.44 -1.31 3.18
N PHE A 118 7.30 -1.61 3.76
CA PHE A 118 6.00 -1.09 3.36
C PHE A 118 5.46 -0.23 4.50
N GLU A 119 4.94 0.98 4.19
CA GLU A 119 4.44 1.96 5.18
C GLU A 119 5.50 2.49 6.16
N GLY A 120 6.63 2.98 5.62
CA GLY A 120 7.76 3.48 6.41
C GLY A 120 7.42 4.60 7.40
N LYS A 121 6.43 5.43 7.09
CA LYS A 121 6.01 6.54 7.98
C LYS A 121 5.48 6.04 9.33
N GLU A 122 4.69 4.96 9.35
CA GLU A 122 4.15 4.40 10.59
C GLU A 122 5.26 3.80 11.46
N ALA A 123 6.28 3.20 10.87
CA ALA A 123 7.45 2.72 11.59
C ALA A 123 8.27 3.87 12.21
N HIS A 124 8.49 4.98 11.48
CA HIS A 124 9.12 6.18 12.04
C HIS A 124 8.29 6.78 13.18
N LYS A 125 6.97 6.90 13.02
CA LYS A 125 6.09 7.41 14.08
C LYS A 125 6.17 6.59 15.34
N PHE A 126 6.15 5.28 15.21
CA PHE A 126 6.28 4.37 16.34
C PHE A 126 7.63 4.56 17.06
N ALA A 127 8.73 4.60 16.32
CA ALA A 127 10.06 4.84 16.88
C ALA A 127 10.13 6.19 17.62
N PHE A 128 9.68 7.28 17.02
CA PHE A 128 9.68 8.62 17.63
C PHE A 128 8.80 8.70 18.88
N ALA A 129 7.63 8.06 18.87
CA ALA A 129 6.75 8.03 20.04
C ALA A 129 7.42 7.37 21.27
N HIS A 130 8.41 6.49 21.03
CA HIS A 130 9.20 5.82 22.08
C HIS A 130 10.58 6.44 22.31
N GLY A 131 10.84 7.63 21.74
CA GLY A 131 12.13 8.32 21.87
C GLY A 131 13.30 7.60 21.18
N ARG A 132 13.02 6.83 20.15
CA ARG A 132 13.97 6.09 19.32
C ARG A 132 13.90 6.54 17.86
N GLU A 133 14.82 6.06 17.04
CA GLU A 133 14.89 6.34 15.60
C GLU A 133 14.83 5.04 14.81
N LEU A 134 14.17 5.08 13.66
CA LEU A 134 14.26 4.04 12.64
C LEU A 134 15.50 4.33 11.79
N LYS A 135 16.56 3.56 11.97
CA LYS A 135 17.82 3.75 11.26
C LYS A 135 17.83 3.02 9.92
N ASN A 136 18.56 3.60 8.97
CA ASN A 136 18.90 2.97 7.69
C ASN A 136 17.70 2.47 6.91
N LEU A 137 16.58 3.21 6.94
CA LEU A 137 15.50 3.00 5.98
C LEU A 137 16.00 3.42 4.60
N THR A 138 16.18 2.46 3.70
CA THR A 138 16.73 2.70 2.36
C THR A 138 15.66 2.67 1.28
N PHE A 139 14.50 2.04 1.54
CA PHE A 139 13.41 1.98 0.59
C PHE A 139 12.05 1.76 1.27
N ALA A 140 11.01 2.42 0.75
CA ALA A 140 9.61 2.26 1.15
C ALA A 140 8.77 2.01 -0.12
N CYS A 141 8.24 0.78 -0.25
CA CYS A 141 7.56 0.34 -1.46
C CYS A 141 6.25 1.08 -1.74
N ASP A 142 5.53 1.50 -0.71
CA ASP A 142 4.31 2.32 -0.79
C ASP A 142 4.60 3.69 -1.42
N LEU A 143 5.68 4.36 -0.99
CA LEU A 143 6.10 5.64 -1.56
C LEU A 143 6.54 5.51 -3.02
N ALA A 144 7.30 4.48 -3.36
CA ALA A 144 7.68 4.20 -4.73
C ALA A 144 6.44 3.92 -5.61
N GLY A 145 5.49 3.13 -5.11
CA GLY A 145 4.23 2.87 -5.76
C GLY A 145 3.42 4.15 -6.01
N TYR A 146 3.33 5.02 -5.01
CA TYR A 146 2.67 6.32 -5.11
C TYR A 146 3.33 7.22 -6.18
N LEU A 147 4.65 7.31 -6.18
CA LEU A 147 5.38 8.15 -7.11
C LEU A 147 5.23 7.66 -8.56
N LEU A 148 5.24 6.35 -8.77
CA LEU A 148 5.06 5.73 -10.09
C LEU A 148 3.62 5.80 -10.61
N ASN A 149 2.62 5.83 -9.74
CA ASN A 149 1.21 5.98 -10.07
C ASN A 149 0.43 6.68 -8.97
N SER A 150 0.47 8.02 -8.93
CA SER A 150 -0.20 8.85 -7.92
C SER A 150 -1.73 8.84 -7.97
N GLN A 151 -2.33 8.20 -8.97
CA GLN A 151 -3.79 8.11 -9.13
C GLN A 151 -4.38 6.80 -8.61
N ALA A 152 -3.52 5.91 -8.09
CA ALA A 152 -3.99 4.66 -7.50
C ALA A 152 -4.90 4.93 -6.29
N SER A 153 -6.00 4.21 -6.19
CA SER A 153 -6.96 4.34 -5.08
C SER A 153 -6.41 3.73 -3.80
N GLU A 154 -5.54 2.74 -3.92
CA GLU A 154 -5.01 1.99 -2.80
C GLU A 154 -3.64 1.39 -3.14
N TYR A 155 -2.70 1.51 -2.22
CA TYR A 155 -1.36 0.93 -2.31
C TYR A 155 -1.24 -0.21 -1.30
N THR A 156 -1.42 -1.44 -1.77
CA THR A 156 -1.12 -2.67 -1.01
C THR A 156 -0.01 -3.44 -1.69
N VAL A 157 0.67 -4.31 -0.97
CA VAL A 157 1.71 -5.17 -1.56
C VAL A 157 1.12 -6.01 -2.69
N GLU A 158 -0.07 -6.59 -2.50
CA GLU A 158 -0.77 -7.38 -3.53
C GLU A 158 -1.08 -6.57 -4.78
N ASN A 159 -1.67 -5.37 -4.63
CA ASN A 159 -2.03 -4.51 -5.76
C ASN A 159 -0.79 -4.05 -6.54
N LEU A 160 0.30 -3.70 -5.85
CA LEU A 160 1.55 -3.33 -6.50
C LEU A 160 2.19 -4.52 -7.20
N CYS A 161 2.22 -5.71 -6.58
CA CYS A 161 2.69 -6.92 -7.24
C CYS A 161 1.91 -7.19 -8.53
N LEU A 162 0.58 -7.06 -8.49
CA LEU A 162 -0.27 -7.24 -9.66
C LEU A 162 0.01 -6.17 -10.74
N ALA A 163 0.11 -4.90 -10.36
CA ALA A 163 0.33 -3.79 -11.29
C ALA A 163 1.69 -3.88 -12.01
N TYR A 164 2.71 -4.36 -11.31
CA TYR A 164 4.08 -4.45 -11.84
C TYR A 164 4.50 -5.86 -12.24
N ASN A 165 3.55 -6.80 -12.31
CA ASN A 165 3.78 -8.19 -12.73
C ASN A 165 4.84 -8.93 -11.87
N VAL A 166 4.83 -8.66 -10.57
CA VAL A 166 5.60 -9.37 -9.55
C VAL A 166 4.74 -10.51 -8.98
N ILE A 167 5.36 -11.65 -8.69
CA ILE A 167 4.63 -12.78 -8.10
C ILE A 167 4.27 -12.45 -6.66
N TYR A 168 2.96 -12.36 -6.37
CA TYR A 168 2.47 -12.27 -5.00
C TYR A 168 2.41 -13.66 -4.36
N ARG A 169 3.06 -13.82 -3.21
CA ARG A 169 3.25 -15.10 -2.51
C ARG A 169 2.01 -15.52 -1.70
N SER A 170 0.86 -15.58 -2.33
CA SER A 170 -0.39 -16.00 -1.68
C SER A 170 -0.34 -17.39 -1.04
N ASP A 171 0.64 -18.21 -1.44
CA ASP A 171 0.93 -19.53 -0.86
C ASP A 171 1.50 -19.48 0.57
N MET A 172 1.98 -18.30 1.01
CA MET A 172 2.58 -18.08 2.33
C MET A 172 1.56 -17.60 3.39
N GLY A 173 0.26 -17.50 3.04
CA GLY A 173 -0.80 -17.13 3.98
C GLY A 173 -0.58 -15.74 4.62
N GLU A 174 -0.51 -15.67 5.95
CA GLU A 174 -0.28 -14.42 6.69
C GLU A 174 1.08 -13.76 6.45
N PHE A 175 2.02 -14.48 5.86
CA PHE A 175 3.35 -13.99 5.46
C PHE A 175 3.45 -13.67 3.97
N ALA A 176 2.32 -13.60 3.25
CA ALA A 176 2.29 -13.36 1.82
C ALA A 176 2.93 -12.02 1.44
N ASP A 177 2.57 -10.95 2.15
CA ASP A 177 3.07 -9.61 1.90
C ASP A 177 4.58 -9.53 2.11
N ILE A 178 5.07 -9.95 3.27
CA ILE A 178 6.50 -9.89 3.58
C ILE A 178 7.33 -10.78 2.65
N SER A 179 6.79 -11.94 2.25
CA SER A 179 7.45 -12.86 1.32
C SER A 179 7.50 -12.34 -0.12
N SER A 180 6.70 -11.33 -0.45
CA SER A 180 6.66 -10.69 -1.77
C SER A 180 7.45 -9.39 -1.83
N LEU A 181 7.80 -8.83 -0.67
CA LEU A 181 8.28 -7.46 -0.57
C LEU A 181 9.66 -7.25 -1.23
N GLU A 182 10.56 -8.20 -1.10
CA GLU A 182 11.90 -8.12 -1.72
C GLU A 182 11.81 -8.07 -3.25
N ALA A 183 11.04 -8.97 -3.85
CA ALA A 183 10.85 -9.00 -5.30
C ALA A 183 10.12 -7.73 -5.79
N LEU A 184 9.16 -7.22 -5.01
CA LEU A 184 8.47 -5.97 -5.29
C LEU A 184 9.44 -4.79 -5.25
N TYR A 185 10.27 -4.69 -4.20
CA TYR A 185 11.30 -3.66 -4.08
C TYR A 185 12.21 -3.62 -5.32
N GLN A 186 12.79 -4.76 -5.70
CA GLN A 186 13.69 -4.84 -6.86
C GLN A 186 13.02 -4.39 -8.16
N CYS A 187 11.73 -4.70 -8.31
CA CYS A 187 10.95 -4.26 -9.45
C CYS A 187 10.69 -2.75 -9.43
N LEU A 188 10.24 -2.21 -8.29
CA LEU A 188 9.90 -0.79 -8.15
C LEU A 188 11.15 0.10 -8.27
N GLU A 189 12.28 -0.29 -7.69
CA GLU A 189 13.55 0.43 -7.84
C GLU A 189 13.95 0.57 -9.31
N LYS A 190 13.83 -0.53 -10.07
CA LYS A 190 14.08 -0.50 -11.51
C LYS A 190 13.08 0.38 -12.28
N GLN A 191 11.81 0.40 -11.86
CA GLN A 191 10.80 1.27 -12.48
C GLN A 191 11.08 2.75 -12.21
N LEU A 192 11.52 3.12 -10.99
CA LEU A 192 11.96 4.48 -10.67
C LEU A 192 13.10 4.95 -11.56
N GLU A 193 14.05 4.06 -11.86
CA GLU A 193 15.16 4.36 -12.77
C GLU A 193 14.67 4.54 -14.22
N LEU A 194 13.81 3.65 -14.72
CA LEU A 194 13.26 3.72 -16.08
C LEU A 194 12.37 4.95 -16.31
N THR A 195 11.76 5.49 -15.29
CA THR A 195 10.87 6.67 -15.36
C THR A 195 11.56 7.97 -14.96
N ASP A 196 12.87 7.95 -14.69
CA ASP A 196 13.66 9.11 -14.23
C ASP A 196 13.13 9.74 -12.94
N MET A 197 12.56 8.90 -12.04
CA MET A 197 12.01 9.33 -10.75
C MET A 197 12.94 9.03 -9.56
N LYS A 198 14.12 8.46 -9.83
CA LYS A 198 15.04 7.99 -8.78
C LYS A 198 15.54 9.12 -7.88
N GLU A 199 15.94 10.25 -8.47
CA GLU A 199 16.39 11.42 -7.70
C GLU A 199 15.26 11.98 -6.83
N LEU A 200 14.07 12.16 -7.40
CA LEU A 200 12.91 12.63 -6.63
C LEU A 200 12.59 11.70 -5.46
N TYR A 201 12.67 10.40 -5.68
CA TYR A 201 12.41 9.40 -4.65
C TYR A 201 13.41 9.48 -3.49
N TYR A 202 14.71 9.40 -3.79
CA TYR A 202 15.75 9.30 -2.76
C TYR A 202 16.11 10.65 -2.11
N ASP A 203 16.03 11.75 -2.85
CA ASP A 203 16.42 13.06 -2.36
C ASP A 203 15.26 13.82 -1.70
N VAL A 204 14.02 13.46 -2.01
CA VAL A 204 12.83 14.17 -1.51
C VAL A 204 11.88 13.24 -0.78
N GLU A 205 11.27 12.27 -1.45
CA GLU A 205 10.13 11.51 -0.91
C GLU A 205 10.53 10.62 0.28
N LEU A 206 11.62 9.90 0.17
CA LEU A 206 12.08 9.01 1.24
C LEU A 206 12.51 9.79 2.50
N PRO A 207 13.33 10.86 2.43
CA PRO A 207 13.63 11.70 3.59
C PRO A 207 12.41 12.43 4.16
N LEU A 208 11.48 12.84 3.31
CA LEU A 208 10.26 13.51 3.73
C LEU A 208 9.38 12.60 4.59
N CYS A 209 9.40 11.30 4.36
CA CYS A 209 8.68 10.31 5.16
C CYS A 209 9.01 10.43 6.66
N GLU A 210 10.28 10.53 7.01
CA GLU A 210 10.75 10.72 8.38
C GLU A 210 10.30 12.06 8.97
N VAL A 211 10.44 13.15 8.18
CA VAL A 211 10.04 14.49 8.60
C VAL A 211 8.54 14.55 8.90
N LEU A 212 7.70 14.01 8.01
CA LEU A 212 6.26 13.98 8.19
C LEU A 212 5.85 13.13 9.41
N ALA A 213 6.52 11.99 9.63
CA ALA A 213 6.31 11.18 10.82
C ALA A 213 6.61 11.95 12.11
N SER A 214 7.72 12.67 12.14
CA SER A 214 8.12 13.55 13.24
C SER A 214 7.07 14.64 13.50
N MET A 215 6.60 15.32 12.44
CA MET A 215 5.57 16.35 12.55
C MET A 215 4.26 15.81 13.12
N GLU A 216 3.85 14.61 12.71
CA GLU A 216 2.64 13.95 13.21
C GLU A 216 2.75 13.57 14.69
N VAL A 217 3.92 13.13 15.15
CA VAL A 217 4.16 12.82 16.57
C VAL A 217 4.14 14.07 17.45
N TRP A 218 4.77 15.16 16.99
CA TRP A 218 4.73 16.44 17.69
C TRP A 218 3.34 17.06 17.69
N GLY A 219 2.60 16.91 16.60
CA GLY A 219 1.28 17.46 16.41
C GLY A 219 1.29 19.00 16.30
N VAL A 220 0.08 19.55 16.21
CA VAL A 220 -0.16 21.00 16.23
C VAL A 220 -1.21 21.32 17.29
N ARG A 221 -1.04 22.49 17.93
CA ARG A 221 -2.04 22.96 18.88
C ARG A 221 -3.26 23.46 18.10
N ALA A 222 -4.41 22.84 18.36
CA ALA A 222 -5.69 23.29 17.83
C ALA A 222 -6.49 24.04 18.91
N ASP A 223 -7.17 25.11 18.53
CA ASP A 223 -8.16 25.79 19.38
C ASP A 223 -9.47 25.02 19.33
N ALA A 224 -9.58 24.01 20.17
CA ALA A 224 -10.77 23.14 20.23
C ALA A 224 -12.04 23.91 20.66
N GLU A 225 -11.91 24.96 21.46
CA GLU A 225 -13.04 25.77 21.90
C GLU A 225 -13.56 26.64 20.79
N GLY A 226 -12.69 27.37 20.09
CA GLY A 226 -13.06 28.18 18.93
C GLY A 226 -13.68 27.34 17.80
N ILE A 227 -13.16 26.12 17.57
CA ILE A 227 -13.76 25.18 16.59
C ILE A 227 -15.17 24.77 17.03
N ARG A 228 -15.39 24.49 18.32
CA ARG A 228 -16.70 24.13 18.85
C ARG A 228 -17.69 25.27 18.73
N GLU A 229 -17.32 26.50 19.17
CA GLU A 229 -18.14 27.69 19.05
C GLU A 229 -18.55 27.97 17.61
N PHE A 230 -17.60 27.88 16.68
CA PHE A 230 -17.88 28.02 15.27
C PHE A 230 -18.82 26.93 14.73
N GLY A 231 -18.63 25.68 15.17
CA GLY A 231 -19.53 24.57 14.85
C GLY A 231 -20.97 24.78 15.35
N GLU A 232 -21.14 25.35 16.55
CA GLU A 232 -22.45 25.69 17.10
C GLU A 232 -23.13 26.80 16.28
N GLN A 233 -22.40 27.84 15.90
CA GLN A 233 -22.91 28.93 15.04
C GLN A 233 -23.34 28.39 13.68
N LEU A 234 -22.52 27.54 13.03
CA LEU A 234 -22.85 26.89 11.77
C LEU A 234 -24.11 26.01 11.90
N SER A 235 -24.27 25.29 13.01
CA SER A 235 -25.42 24.42 13.25
C SER A 235 -26.73 25.21 13.30
N VAL A 236 -26.72 26.38 13.93
CA VAL A 236 -27.87 27.30 13.96
C VAL A 236 -28.22 27.79 12.55
N ASP A 237 -27.23 28.21 11.78
CA ASP A 237 -27.45 28.67 10.41
C ASP A 237 -27.93 27.55 9.49
N ILE A 238 -27.36 26.35 9.60
CA ILE A 238 -27.79 25.17 8.86
C ILE A 238 -29.27 24.85 9.17
N GLN A 239 -29.64 24.88 10.47
CA GLN A 239 -31.02 24.59 10.86
C GLN A 239 -31.97 25.64 10.28
N ARG A 240 -31.65 26.94 10.41
CA ARG A 240 -32.46 28.02 9.85
C ARG A 240 -32.67 27.87 8.33
N ILE A 241 -31.58 27.58 7.57
CA ILE A 241 -31.65 27.42 6.13
C ILE A 241 -32.44 26.15 5.77
N THR A 242 -32.28 25.07 6.55
CA THR A 242 -33.05 23.84 6.38
C THR A 242 -34.55 24.05 6.53
N ASP A 243 -34.92 24.79 7.57
CA ASP A 243 -36.33 25.11 7.83
C ASP A 243 -36.93 25.99 6.71
N GLU A 244 -36.17 26.97 6.20
CA GLU A 244 -36.54 27.76 5.04
C GLU A 244 -36.77 26.88 3.79
N ILE A 245 -35.85 25.95 3.51
CA ILE A 245 -35.96 25.01 2.37
C ILE A 245 -37.22 24.15 2.51
N TYR A 246 -37.47 23.59 3.69
CA TYR A 246 -38.68 22.80 3.95
C TYR A 246 -39.97 23.64 3.85
N GLY A 247 -39.89 24.91 4.29
CA GLY A 247 -41.00 25.86 4.12
C GLY A 247 -41.34 26.11 2.64
N TYR A 248 -40.36 26.28 1.79
CA TYR A 248 -40.58 26.44 0.35
C TYR A 248 -41.01 25.15 -0.33
N ALA A 249 -40.49 23.98 0.07
CA ALA A 249 -40.85 22.71 -0.50
C ALA A 249 -42.21 22.17 -0.02
N GLY A 250 -42.73 22.67 1.11
CA GLY A 250 -43.96 22.18 1.73
C GLY A 250 -43.87 20.77 2.32
N LYS A 251 -42.67 20.18 2.36
CA LYS A 251 -42.39 18.85 2.89
C LYS A 251 -40.94 18.75 3.37
N GLU A 252 -40.68 17.88 4.35
CA GLU A 252 -39.33 17.48 4.73
C GLU A 252 -38.80 16.40 3.77
N PHE A 253 -37.53 16.49 3.44
CA PHE A 253 -36.81 15.52 2.60
C PHE A 253 -35.30 15.56 2.89
N ASN A 254 -34.55 14.57 2.43
CA ASN A 254 -33.10 14.57 2.56
C ASN A 254 -32.45 15.56 1.57
N ILE A 255 -32.12 16.75 2.07
CA ILE A 255 -31.49 17.85 1.30
C ILE A 255 -30.16 17.41 0.65
N SER A 256 -29.43 16.46 1.24
CA SER A 256 -28.19 15.94 0.68
C SER A 256 -28.39 14.91 -0.44
N SER A 257 -29.63 14.47 -0.70
CA SER A 257 -29.97 13.53 -1.77
C SER A 257 -30.28 14.25 -3.08
N PRO A 258 -29.44 14.14 -4.13
CA PRO A 258 -29.73 14.74 -5.44
C PRO A 258 -31.08 14.30 -6.01
N LYS A 259 -31.46 13.03 -5.78
CA LYS A 259 -32.73 12.47 -6.25
C LYS A 259 -33.92 13.15 -5.57
N GLN A 260 -33.90 13.30 -4.24
CA GLN A 260 -35.01 13.91 -3.50
C GLN A 260 -35.10 15.42 -3.67
N ARG A 261 -34.03 16.08 -4.13
CA ARG A 261 -34.06 17.51 -4.50
C ARG A 261 -34.68 17.76 -5.87
N ALA A 262 -34.72 16.74 -6.73
CA ALA A 262 -35.27 16.86 -8.09
C ALA A 262 -36.77 16.56 -8.14
N ASP A 263 -37.33 15.87 -7.13
CA ASP A 263 -38.73 15.55 -6.97
C ASP A 263 -39.52 16.69 -6.28
#